data_781ba0995db046b849c04d46b7c95995
#
_entry.id   781ba0995db046b849c04d46b7c95995
#
_cell.length_a   1.000
_cell.length_b   1.000
_cell.length_c   1.000
_cell.angle_alpha   90.00
_cell.angle_beta   90.00
_cell.angle_gamma   90.00
#
_symmetry.space_group_name_H-M   'P 1'
#
loop_
_entity.id
_entity.type
_entity.pdbx_description
1 polymer ?
#
loop_
_entity_poly.entity_id
_entity_poly.type
_entity_poly.pdbx_seq_one_letter_code
_entity_poly.pdbx_strand_id
1 'polypeptide(L)'
;MLVNPATVMHTYNWQEKYDDIPVEASGSNVPEPVLTFTKPPLDDHLLENIKRSGYVQPTPVQKYSIPIVMGGRDLMACAQTGSGKTGGFLFPILSQAFQNGPSEVPTQAGSFARQRKAYPTSLILAPTRELVSQIFDEARKFSYRSWVRPCVVYGGADIGSQLRQIERGCDLLVATPGRLVDLIERGRISLQNIKYLVLDEADRMLDMGFEPQIRRIVEGEDMPNVQNRQTLMFSATFPRDIQMLARDFLKDYIFLSVGRVGSTSENITQKVEYVEDVDKRSVLLDILHTHGAGLTLIFVETKRMADSLSDFLINQGFPATSIHGDRTQRERERALEMFRTGRCPILVATAVAARGLDIPNVKHVVNYDLPTDIDDYVHRIGRTGRAGNTGVSTAFFNRGNRGIVREMIDLLKEANQEVPAFLETVAREGAFGGGRGGRSGGRGRGAAATRDVRAHGGGQRPGYAGAGGYGGGMGGGYGCGYGGGMVMGGGYGGGYGNPTPGPQSSWW
;
A
#
# COMPACT_ATOMS: atom_id res chain seq x y z
N MET A 1 -3.79 3.08 -35.77
CA MET A 1 -4.08 4.46 -35.39
C MET A 1 -2.76 5.11 -35.05
N LEU A 2 -2.37 6.08 -35.81
CA LEU A 2 -1.09 6.80 -35.70
C LEU A 2 -1.13 7.70 -34.49
N VAL A 3 -0.20 7.51 -33.59
CA VAL A 3 0.03 8.38 -32.41
C VAL A 3 0.68 9.67 -32.92
N ASN A 4 0.05 10.78 -32.60
CA ASN A 4 0.47 12.13 -32.95
C ASN A 4 1.84 12.46 -32.28
N PRO A 5 2.89 12.86 -33.05
CA PRO A 5 4.24 13.06 -32.52
C PRO A 5 4.50 14.47 -31.96
N ALA A 6 3.53 15.10 -31.34
CA ALA A 6 3.69 16.46 -30.77
C ALA A 6 3.46 16.50 -29.26
N THR A 7 4.14 15.62 -28.51
CA THR A 7 4.43 15.90 -27.11
C THR A 7 5.95 16.00 -27.00
N VAL A 8 6.46 17.20 -27.22
CA VAL A 8 7.83 17.56 -26.88
C VAL A 8 7.94 17.42 -25.37
N MET A 9 8.43 16.28 -24.91
CA MET A 9 8.89 16.14 -23.53
C MET A 9 10.04 17.12 -23.37
N HIS A 10 9.82 18.16 -22.59
CA HIS A 10 10.92 18.92 -22.00
C HIS A 10 11.79 17.89 -21.27
N THR A 11 12.99 17.67 -21.77
CA THR A 11 14.08 16.96 -21.08
C THR A 11 14.49 17.78 -19.88
N TYR A 12 13.70 17.71 -18.82
CA TYR A 12 14.14 18.14 -17.49
C TYR A 12 15.23 17.16 -17.03
N ASN A 13 16.28 17.70 -16.46
CA ASN A 13 17.45 16.99 -15.97
C ASN A 13 17.05 16.10 -14.76
N TRP A 14 16.53 14.90 -15.04
CA TRP A 14 16.06 13.91 -14.06
C TRP A 14 17.20 13.40 -13.18
N GLN A 15 18.44 13.52 -13.65
CA GLN A 15 19.63 12.98 -13.00
C GLN A 15 19.96 13.65 -11.67
N GLU A 16 19.86 14.97 -11.58
CA GLU A 16 20.25 15.71 -10.36
C GLU A 16 19.27 15.52 -9.20
N LYS A 17 18.01 15.17 -9.44
CA LYS A 17 16.98 15.07 -8.39
C LYS A 17 16.91 13.73 -7.65
N TYR A 18 17.44 12.64 -8.23
CA TYR A 18 17.40 11.32 -7.59
C TYR A 18 18.69 10.97 -6.85
N ASP A 19 19.81 11.62 -7.19
CA ASP A 19 21.12 11.32 -6.58
C ASP A 19 21.22 11.82 -5.14
N ASP A 20 20.40 12.81 -4.75
CA ASP A 20 20.36 13.36 -3.38
C ASP A 20 19.45 12.58 -2.42
N ILE A 21 18.65 11.60 -2.92
CA ILE A 21 17.77 10.82 -2.05
C ILE A 21 18.61 9.80 -1.26
N PRO A 22 18.65 9.89 0.09
CA PRO A 22 19.40 8.95 0.89
C PRO A 22 18.79 7.54 0.75
N VAL A 23 19.66 6.57 0.50
CA VAL A 23 19.25 5.16 0.43
C VAL A 23 20.02 4.38 1.49
N GLU A 24 19.29 3.68 2.34
CA GLU A 24 19.84 2.78 3.34
C GLU A 24 19.47 1.33 2.97
N ALA A 25 20.47 0.50 2.78
CA ALA A 25 20.27 -0.94 2.56
C ALA A 25 20.96 -1.71 3.68
N SER A 26 20.23 -2.53 4.42
CA SER A 26 20.76 -3.31 5.54
C SER A 26 20.39 -4.78 5.45
N GLY A 27 21.27 -5.63 5.92
CA GLY A 27 21.16 -7.10 5.85
C GLY A 27 22.49 -7.75 5.58
N SER A 28 22.49 -9.08 5.41
CA SER A 28 23.68 -9.83 5.07
C SER A 28 23.96 -9.75 3.56
N ASN A 29 25.21 -9.52 3.17
CA ASN A 29 25.69 -9.58 1.78
C ASN A 29 24.80 -8.74 0.81
N VAL A 30 24.60 -7.46 1.13
CA VAL A 30 23.87 -6.53 0.26
C VAL A 30 24.63 -6.37 -1.05
N PRO A 31 24.03 -6.68 -2.21
CA PRO A 31 24.68 -6.51 -3.51
C PRO A 31 24.85 -5.02 -3.86
N GLU A 32 25.86 -4.72 -4.67
CA GLU A 32 26.08 -3.39 -5.20
C GLU A 32 24.90 -2.92 -6.09
N PRO A 33 24.51 -1.65 -6.01
CA PRO A 33 23.43 -1.12 -6.83
C PRO A 33 23.79 -1.03 -8.31
N VAL A 34 22.81 -1.29 -9.18
CA VAL A 34 22.95 -1.08 -10.63
C VAL A 34 22.67 0.38 -10.97
N LEU A 35 23.58 1.02 -11.71
CA LEU A 35 23.45 2.44 -12.07
C LEU A 35 22.68 2.64 -13.39
N THR A 36 22.63 1.61 -14.25
CA THR A 36 21.99 1.64 -15.55
C THR A 36 21.26 0.33 -15.82
N PHE A 37 20.30 0.36 -16.76
CA PHE A 37 19.65 -0.85 -17.23
C PHE A 37 20.58 -1.60 -18.18
N THR A 38 21.22 -2.66 -17.72
CA THR A 38 22.23 -3.42 -18.48
C THR A 38 22.10 -4.92 -18.30
N LYS A 39 22.78 -5.66 -19.17
CA LYS A 39 22.99 -7.10 -19.02
C LYS A 39 24.48 -7.36 -18.68
N PRO A 40 24.79 -8.08 -17.61
CA PRO A 40 23.89 -8.48 -16.54
C PRO A 40 23.42 -7.27 -15.72
N PRO A 41 22.39 -7.36 -14.86
CA PRO A 41 21.68 -8.58 -14.46
C PRO A 41 20.40 -8.85 -15.28
N LEU A 42 19.92 -7.89 -16.09
CA LEU A 42 18.64 -8.01 -16.78
C LEU A 42 18.73 -8.75 -18.11
N ASP A 43 17.63 -9.39 -18.50
CA ASP A 43 17.48 -10.09 -19.78
C ASP A 43 17.36 -9.11 -20.96
N ASP A 44 17.90 -9.48 -22.14
CA ASP A 44 17.92 -8.62 -23.33
C ASP A 44 16.51 -8.25 -23.83
N HIS A 45 15.58 -9.21 -23.81
CA HIS A 45 14.21 -8.97 -24.22
C HIS A 45 13.50 -7.96 -23.31
N LEU A 46 13.74 -8.05 -22.02
CA LEU A 46 13.23 -7.08 -21.05
C LEU A 46 13.85 -5.70 -21.26
N LEU A 47 15.16 -5.62 -21.48
CA LEU A 47 15.86 -4.35 -21.75
C LEU A 47 15.28 -3.62 -22.96
N GLU A 48 14.95 -4.36 -24.02
CA GLU A 48 14.27 -3.79 -25.19
C GLU A 48 12.90 -3.22 -24.84
N ASN A 49 12.10 -3.92 -24.02
CA ASN A 49 10.79 -3.44 -23.59
C ASN A 49 10.89 -2.23 -22.65
N ILE A 50 11.88 -2.19 -21.76
CA ILE A 50 12.19 -1.05 -20.88
C ILE A 50 12.50 0.18 -21.75
N LYS A 51 13.40 0.03 -22.73
CA LYS A 51 13.77 1.09 -23.69
C LYS A 51 12.58 1.59 -24.49
N ARG A 52 11.77 0.69 -25.04
CA ARG A 52 10.53 1.03 -25.79
C ARG A 52 9.50 1.77 -24.94
N SER A 53 9.52 1.53 -23.63
CA SER A 53 8.63 2.19 -22.69
C SER A 53 9.15 3.56 -22.22
N GLY A 54 10.32 4.01 -22.73
CA GLY A 54 10.89 5.32 -22.47
C GLY A 54 11.63 5.42 -21.13
N TYR A 55 11.97 4.31 -20.49
CA TYR A 55 12.78 4.31 -19.26
C TYR A 55 14.25 4.45 -19.65
N VAL A 56 14.90 5.48 -19.15
CA VAL A 56 16.30 5.81 -19.46
C VAL A 56 17.25 5.31 -18.37
N GLN A 57 16.89 5.53 -17.11
CA GLN A 57 17.71 5.17 -15.94
C GLN A 57 16.86 4.57 -14.82
N PRO A 58 17.43 3.67 -14.01
CA PRO A 58 16.75 3.14 -12.85
C PRO A 58 16.57 4.21 -11.77
N THR A 59 15.39 4.21 -11.13
CA THR A 59 15.13 5.02 -9.94
C THR A 59 15.91 4.47 -8.73
N PRO A 60 16.10 5.24 -7.65
CA PRO A 60 16.82 4.77 -6.47
C PRO A 60 16.35 3.42 -5.95
N VAL A 61 15.02 3.18 -5.86
CA VAL A 61 14.51 1.88 -5.44
C VAL A 61 14.86 0.77 -6.43
N GLN A 62 14.86 1.05 -7.74
CA GLN A 62 15.22 0.08 -8.78
C GLN A 62 16.71 -0.23 -8.79
N LYS A 63 17.57 0.78 -8.57
CA LYS A 63 19.04 0.58 -8.49
C LYS A 63 19.41 -0.55 -7.51
N TYR A 64 18.72 -0.62 -6.37
CA TYR A 64 18.99 -1.61 -5.33
C TYR A 64 18.12 -2.86 -5.44
N SER A 65 16.81 -2.73 -5.71
CA SER A 65 15.92 -3.90 -5.73
C SER A 65 16.25 -4.88 -6.86
N ILE A 66 16.67 -4.39 -8.03
CA ILE A 66 17.03 -5.26 -9.17
C ILE A 66 18.12 -6.27 -8.78
N PRO A 67 19.32 -5.86 -8.33
CA PRO A 67 20.38 -6.83 -7.99
C PRO A 67 20.02 -7.69 -6.77
N ILE A 68 19.27 -7.17 -5.79
CA ILE A 68 18.80 -7.94 -4.63
C ILE A 68 17.93 -9.11 -5.07
N VAL A 69 16.90 -8.81 -5.90
CA VAL A 69 15.94 -9.81 -6.36
C VAL A 69 16.57 -10.77 -7.35
N MET A 70 17.42 -10.31 -8.28
CA MET A 70 18.17 -11.16 -9.20
C MET A 70 19.13 -12.09 -8.46
N GLY A 71 19.66 -11.68 -7.30
CA GLY A 71 20.48 -12.48 -6.41
C GLY A 71 19.70 -13.51 -5.56
N GLY A 72 18.38 -13.63 -5.76
CA GLY A 72 17.53 -14.62 -5.06
C GLY A 72 17.21 -14.24 -3.61
N ARG A 73 17.44 -12.97 -3.20
CA ARG A 73 17.20 -12.48 -1.83
C ARG A 73 15.78 -11.92 -1.68
N ASP A 74 15.20 -12.15 -0.52
CA ASP A 74 13.96 -11.49 -0.14
C ASP A 74 14.22 -9.99 0.14
N LEU A 75 13.20 -9.17 -0.07
CA LEU A 75 13.30 -7.72 0.04
C LEU A 75 12.16 -7.14 0.86
N MET A 76 12.48 -6.31 1.85
CA MET A 76 11.56 -5.36 2.46
C MET A 76 11.96 -3.96 2.02
N ALA A 77 11.17 -3.33 1.16
CA ALA A 77 11.44 -2.01 0.64
C ALA A 77 10.47 -0.95 1.18
N CYS A 78 11.01 0.01 1.90
CA CYS A 78 10.29 1.21 2.33
C CYS A 78 10.60 2.36 1.37
N ALA A 79 9.63 2.75 0.56
CA ALA A 79 9.78 3.83 -0.40
C ALA A 79 8.45 4.52 -0.67
N GLN A 80 8.51 5.80 -0.93
CA GLN A 80 7.32 6.62 -1.21
C GLN A 80 6.59 6.17 -2.47
N THR A 81 5.29 6.51 -2.59
CA THR A 81 4.53 6.34 -3.83
C THR A 81 5.17 7.17 -4.95
N GLY A 82 5.25 6.57 -6.16
CA GLY A 82 5.88 7.25 -7.31
C GLY A 82 7.40 7.13 -7.37
N SER A 83 8.05 6.39 -6.46
CA SER A 83 9.49 6.13 -6.48
C SER A 83 9.93 5.07 -7.50
N GLY A 84 8.99 4.46 -8.25
CA GLY A 84 9.29 3.43 -9.23
C GLY A 84 9.28 1.99 -8.69
N LYS A 85 8.63 1.73 -7.55
CA LYS A 85 8.51 0.39 -6.92
C LYS A 85 8.06 -0.68 -7.90
N THR A 86 7.06 -0.38 -8.74
CA THR A 86 6.51 -1.34 -9.71
C THR A 86 7.58 -1.91 -10.64
N GLY A 87 8.45 -1.06 -11.20
CA GLY A 87 9.61 -1.52 -11.96
C GLY A 87 10.62 -2.27 -11.09
N GLY A 88 10.77 -1.86 -9.83
CA GLY A 88 11.67 -2.50 -8.88
C GLY A 88 11.40 -3.98 -8.64
N PHE A 89 10.14 -4.43 -8.68
CA PHE A 89 9.81 -5.86 -8.60
C PHE A 89 9.52 -6.49 -9.97
N LEU A 90 8.87 -5.79 -10.91
CA LEU A 90 8.53 -6.39 -12.21
C LEU A 90 9.76 -6.71 -13.04
N PHE A 91 10.77 -5.82 -13.09
CA PHE A 91 11.94 -6.02 -13.94
C PHE A 91 12.72 -7.28 -13.57
N PRO A 92 13.14 -7.49 -12.31
CA PRO A 92 13.86 -8.71 -11.97
C PRO A 92 13.00 -9.98 -12.10
N ILE A 93 11.72 -9.94 -11.72
CA ILE A 93 10.81 -11.10 -11.85
C ILE A 93 10.64 -11.51 -13.32
N LEU A 94 10.37 -10.55 -14.21
CA LEU A 94 10.22 -10.83 -15.66
C LEU A 94 11.54 -11.26 -16.27
N SER A 95 12.66 -10.65 -15.90
CA SER A 95 13.99 -11.05 -16.35
C SER A 95 14.29 -12.51 -16.02
N GLN A 96 14.06 -12.92 -14.78
CA GLN A 96 14.23 -14.32 -14.37
C GLN A 96 13.24 -15.26 -15.06
N ALA A 97 11.97 -14.80 -15.27
CA ALA A 97 11.00 -15.58 -16.02
C ALA A 97 11.49 -15.84 -17.46
N PHE A 98 12.02 -14.83 -18.16
CA PHE A 98 12.53 -14.97 -19.52
C PHE A 98 13.74 -15.89 -19.60
N GLN A 99 14.64 -15.80 -18.62
CA GLN A 99 15.83 -16.66 -18.56
C GLN A 99 15.49 -18.13 -18.26
N ASN A 100 14.51 -18.38 -17.37
CA ASN A 100 14.17 -19.72 -16.90
C ASN A 100 13.13 -20.45 -17.79
N GLY A 101 12.45 -19.74 -18.66
CA GLY A 101 11.38 -20.31 -19.48
C GLY A 101 10.09 -20.62 -18.71
N PRO A 102 9.04 -21.13 -19.39
CA PRO A 102 7.77 -21.48 -18.79
C PRO A 102 7.92 -22.65 -17.80
N SER A 103 7.18 -22.55 -16.67
CA SER A 103 7.13 -23.64 -15.69
C SER A 103 6.20 -24.76 -16.16
N GLU A 104 6.55 -26.00 -15.78
CA GLU A 104 5.69 -27.15 -16.04
C GLU A 104 4.35 -26.99 -15.30
N VAL A 105 3.26 -27.21 -16.04
CA VAL A 105 1.91 -27.27 -15.46
C VAL A 105 1.70 -28.68 -14.95
N PRO A 106 1.29 -28.86 -13.68
CA PRO A 106 1.01 -30.18 -13.15
C PRO A 106 -0.01 -30.92 -14.00
N THR A 107 0.34 -32.09 -14.50
CA THR A 107 -0.54 -32.92 -15.32
C THR A 107 -1.63 -33.49 -14.40
N GLN A 108 -2.84 -33.03 -14.49
CA GLN A 108 -3.98 -33.63 -13.83
C GLN A 108 -4.32 -34.94 -14.55
N ALA A 109 -3.85 -36.07 -14.01
CA ALA A 109 -4.25 -37.38 -14.49
C ALA A 109 -5.76 -37.58 -14.21
N GLY A 110 -6.53 -37.68 -15.27
CA GLY A 110 -7.85 -38.31 -15.24
C GLY A 110 -9.08 -37.45 -15.03
N SER A 111 -9.07 -36.14 -15.27
CA SER A 111 -10.33 -35.39 -15.21
C SER A 111 -10.78 -34.90 -16.60
N PHE A 112 -11.95 -35.34 -16.99
CA PHE A 112 -12.79 -34.69 -17.99
C PHE A 112 -13.27 -33.29 -17.55
N ALA A 113 -12.44 -32.60 -16.75
CA ALA A 113 -12.81 -31.34 -16.15
C ALA A 113 -12.78 -30.22 -17.19
N ARG A 114 -13.96 -29.79 -17.60
CA ARG A 114 -14.25 -28.60 -18.43
C ARG A 114 -13.67 -27.29 -17.85
N GLN A 115 -13.02 -27.31 -16.70
CA GLN A 115 -12.53 -26.12 -16.03
C GLN A 115 -11.00 -26.20 -15.84
N ARG A 116 -10.27 -25.38 -16.60
CA ARG A 116 -8.81 -25.29 -16.47
C ARG A 116 -8.45 -24.48 -15.20
N LYS A 117 -7.65 -25.09 -14.33
CA LYS A 117 -7.04 -24.45 -13.18
C LYS A 117 -5.75 -23.72 -13.63
N ALA A 118 -5.54 -22.50 -13.18
CA ALA A 118 -4.32 -21.76 -13.47
C ALA A 118 -3.25 -21.99 -12.39
N TYR A 119 -1.99 -21.98 -12.79
CA TYR A 119 -0.80 -22.19 -11.95
C TYR A 119 0.22 -21.07 -12.19
N PRO A 120 -0.02 -19.86 -11.69
CA PRO A 120 0.92 -18.76 -11.85
C PRO A 120 2.23 -19.04 -11.14
N THR A 121 3.33 -18.52 -11.69
CA THR A 121 4.67 -18.57 -11.07
C THR A 121 4.98 -17.33 -10.26
N SER A 122 4.26 -16.26 -10.50
CA SER A 122 4.42 -14.99 -9.80
C SER A 122 3.05 -14.47 -9.35
N LEU A 123 2.94 -14.07 -8.08
CA LEU A 123 1.76 -13.47 -7.49
C LEU A 123 2.11 -12.08 -6.94
N ILE A 124 1.34 -11.08 -7.34
CA ILE A 124 1.44 -9.72 -6.82
C ILE A 124 0.11 -9.37 -6.16
N LEU A 125 0.15 -9.08 -4.86
CA LEU A 125 -1.00 -8.63 -4.09
C LEU A 125 -0.93 -7.11 -3.88
N ALA A 126 -2.06 -6.44 -4.08
CA ALA A 126 -2.19 -5.01 -3.82
C ALA A 126 -3.60 -4.68 -3.30
N PRO A 127 -3.78 -3.58 -2.52
CA PRO A 127 -5.01 -3.32 -1.78
C PRO A 127 -6.21 -2.95 -2.66
N THR A 128 -5.98 -2.29 -3.81
CA THR A 128 -7.06 -1.68 -4.58
C THR A 128 -7.12 -2.20 -6.01
N ARG A 129 -8.32 -2.14 -6.58
CA ARG A 129 -8.59 -2.54 -7.98
C ARG A 129 -7.81 -1.71 -8.97
N GLU A 130 -7.70 -0.43 -8.70
CA GLU A 130 -7.01 0.55 -9.52
C GLU A 130 -5.51 0.25 -9.56
N LEU A 131 -4.90 -0.04 -8.40
CA LEU A 131 -3.48 -0.38 -8.33
C LEU A 131 -3.18 -1.72 -9.02
N VAL A 132 -4.00 -2.76 -8.81
CA VAL A 132 -3.78 -4.03 -9.50
C VAL A 132 -3.95 -3.90 -11.02
N SER A 133 -4.87 -3.04 -11.49
CA SER A 133 -5.00 -2.75 -12.93
C SER A 133 -3.78 -2.02 -13.47
N GLN A 134 -3.22 -1.06 -12.74
CA GLN A 134 -2.00 -0.34 -13.12
C GLN A 134 -0.79 -1.28 -13.17
N ILE A 135 -0.60 -2.12 -12.15
CA ILE A 135 0.48 -3.11 -12.14
C ILE A 135 0.32 -4.11 -13.31
N PHE A 136 -0.91 -4.52 -13.59
CA PHE A 136 -1.20 -5.40 -14.72
C PHE A 136 -0.85 -4.75 -16.07
N ASP A 137 -1.19 -3.49 -16.27
CA ASP A 137 -0.88 -2.77 -17.50
C ASP A 137 0.65 -2.60 -17.66
N GLU A 138 1.38 -2.32 -16.59
CA GLU A 138 2.84 -2.30 -16.59
C GLU A 138 3.41 -3.70 -16.90
N ALA A 139 2.87 -4.75 -16.24
CA ALA A 139 3.30 -6.13 -16.52
C ALA A 139 3.08 -6.51 -18.01
N ARG A 140 1.95 -6.13 -18.61
CA ARG A 140 1.70 -6.32 -20.05
C ARG A 140 2.68 -5.58 -20.93
N LYS A 141 3.04 -4.37 -20.56
CA LYS A 141 4.00 -3.53 -21.27
C LYS A 141 5.38 -4.19 -21.31
N PHE A 142 5.87 -4.62 -20.16
CA PHE A 142 7.21 -5.21 -20.02
C PHE A 142 7.28 -6.67 -20.46
N SER A 143 6.16 -7.41 -20.49
CA SER A 143 6.10 -8.76 -21.08
C SER A 143 5.75 -8.78 -22.56
N TYR A 144 5.75 -7.62 -23.23
CA TYR A 144 5.40 -7.54 -24.66
C TYR A 144 6.25 -8.47 -25.53
N ARG A 145 5.60 -9.25 -26.41
CA ARG A 145 6.20 -10.27 -27.28
C ARG A 145 6.96 -11.40 -26.54
N SER A 146 6.65 -11.64 -25.26
CA SER A 146 7.17 -12.79 -24.51
C SER A 146 6.11 -13.89 -24.34
N TRP A 147 6.53 -15.01 -23.79
CA TRP A 147 5.62 -16.10 -23.43
C TRP A 147 4.85 -15.84 -22.13
N VAL A 148 5.31 -14.93 -21.28
CA VAL A 148 4.67 -14.58 -20.00
C VAL A 148 3.30 -13.96 -20.24
N ARG A 149 2.28 -14.51 -19.62
CA ARG A 149 0.87 -14.08 -19.70
C ARG A 149 0.46 -13.44 -18.37
N PRO A 150 0.50 -12.11 -18.26
CA PRO A 150 -0.07 -11.41 -17.12
C PRO A 150 -1.59 -11.57 -17.07
N CYS A 151 -2.12 -11.77 -15.85
CA CYS A 151 -3.55 -11.77 -15.58
C CYS A 151 -3.84 -10.86 -14.38
N VAL A 152 -5.08 -10.36 -14.32
CA VAL A 152 -5.54 -9.51 -13.23
C VAL A 152 -6.87 -9.99 -12.69
N VAL A 153 -7.01 -10.00 -11.33
CA VAL A 153 -8.25 -10.36 -10.66
C VAL A 153 -8.53 -9.42 -9.49
N TYR A 154 -9.74 -8.85 -9.47
CA TYR A 154 -10.19 -7.94 -8.43
C TYR A 154 -11.71 -7.97 -8.27
N GLY A 155 -12.21 -7.58 -7.11
CA GLY A 155 -13.63 -7.58 -6.79
C GLY A 155 -14.41 -6.49 -7.56
N GLY A 156 -15.74 -6.65 -7.66
CA GLY A 156 -16.66 -5.65 -8.26
C GLY A 156 -16.63 -5.53 -9.77
N ALA A 157 -15.82 -6.32 -10.47
CA ALA A 157 -15.89 -6.50 -11.91
C ALA A 157 -16.49 -7.87 -12.26
N ASP A 158 -16.89 -8.04 -13.53
CA ASP A 158 -17.43 -9.31 -14.01
C ASP A 158 -16.42 -10.44 -13.82
N ILE A 159 -16.82 -11.42 -13.01
CA ILE A 159 -15.99 -12.60 -12.73
C ILE A 159 -15.81 -13.47 -13.98
N GLY A 160 -16.81 -13.52 -14.87
CA GLY A 160 -16.76 -14.34 -16.08
C GLY A 160 -15.65 -13.88 -17.04
N SER A 161 -15.44 -12.58 -17.18
CA SER A 161 -14.35 -12.04 -18.01
C SER A 161 -12.97 -12.36 -17.44
N GLN A 162 -12.81 -12.25 -16.12
CA GLN A 162 -11.57 -12.59 -15.43
C GLN A 162 -11.26 -14.09 -15.52
N LEU A 163 -12.26 -14.94 -15.35
CA LEU A 163 -12.13 -16.39 -15.50
C LEU A 163 -11.69 -16.77 -16.92
N ARG A 164 -12.29 -16.20 -17.96
CA ARG A 164 -11.89 -16.45 -19.35
C ARG A 164 -10.44 -16.05 -19.63
N GLN A 165 -9.96 -14.98 -18.97
CA GLN A 165 -8.55 -14.58 -19.07
C GLN A 165 -7.62 -15.61 -18.44
N ILE A 166 -7.93 -16.05 -17.23
CA ILE A 166 -7.16 -17.05 -16.46
C ILE A 166 -7.12 -18.40 -17.20
N GLU A 167 -8.24 -18.83 -17.77
CA GLU A 167 -8.35 -20.10 -18.51
C GLU A 167 -7.47 -20.18 -19.76
N ARG A 168 -7.12 -19.05 -20.35
CA ARG A 168 -6.16 -18.94 -21.45
C ARG A 168 -4.70 -19.16 -21.03
N GLY A 169 -4.47 -19.21 -19.72
CA GLY A 169 -3.17 -19.34 -19.07
C GLY A 169 -2.77 -18.07 -18.35
N CYS A 170 -2.13 -18.26 -17.20
CA CYS A 170 -1.69 -17.18 -16.31
C CYS A 170 -0.33 -17.55 -15.74
N ASP A 171 0.70 -16.77 -16.05
CA ASP A 171 2.05 -16.97 -15.57
C ASP A 171 2.40 -15.96 -14.47
N LEU A 172 1.91 -14.72 -14.58
CA LEU A 172 2.02 -13.66 -13.60
C LEU A 172 0.61 -13.18 -13.22
N LEU A 173 0.24 -13.33 -11.96
CA LEU A 173 -1.07 -12.96 -11.44
C LEU A 173 -0.97 -11.72 -10.57
N VAL A 174 -1.76 -10.68 -10.89
CA VAL A 174 -1.94 -9.49 -10.07
C VAL A 174 -3.33 -9.53 -9.47
N ALA A 175 -3.44 -9.40 -8.15
CA ALA A 175 -4.72 -9.65 -7.48
C ALA A 175 -4.97 -8.72 -6.28
N THR A 176 -6.27 -8.43 -6.03
CA THR A 176 -6.70 -8.00 -4.69
C THR A 176 -6.97 -9.23 -3.82
N PRO A 177 -6.62 -9.19 -2.51
CA PRO A 177 -6.69 -10.38 -1.65
C PRO A 177 -8.04 -11.08 -1.65
N GLY A 178 -9.15 -10.34 -1.48
CA GLY A 178 -10.48 -10.92 -1.37
C GLY A 178 -10.95 -11.67 -2.63
N ARG A 179 -10.68 -11.16 -3.85
CA ARG A 179 -11.05 -11.86 -5.09
C ARG A 179 -10.15 -13.07 -5.35
N LEU A 180 -8.89 -13.00 -4.95
CA LEU A 180 -8.00 -14.16 -5.07
C LEU A 180 -8.49 -15.33 -4.22
N VAL A 181 -8.85 -15.07 -2.95
CA VAL A 181 -9.45 -16.08 -2.05
C VAL A 181 -10.69 -16.71 -2.70
N ASP A 182 -11.64 -15.91 -3.21
CA ASP A 182 -12.83 -16.40 -3.91
C ASP A 182 -12.49 -17.34 -5.09
N LEU A 183 -11.46 -17.01 -5.88
CA LEU A 183 -11.06 -17.83 -7.04
C LEU A 183 -10.30 -19.10 -6.64
N ILE A 184 -9.56 -19.09 -5.55
CA ILE A 184 -8.93 -20.28 -4.97
C ILE A 184 -10.00 -21.23 -4.44
N GLU A 185 -10.97 -20.74 -3.67
CA GLU A 185 -12.11 -21.51 -3.14
C GLU A 185 -12.91 -22.18 -4.26
N ARG A 186 -13.08 -21.50 -5.38
CA ARG A 186 -13.74 -22.07 -6.58
C ARG A 186 -12.85 -23.05 -7.35
N GLY A 187 -11.65 -23.33 -6.89
CA GLY A 187 -10.71 -24.26 -7.55
C GLY A 187 -10.16 -23.76 -8.90
N ARG A 188 -10.21 -22.43 -9.16
CA ARG A 188 -9.77 -21.85 -10.44
C ARG A 188 -8.30 -21.49 -10.48
N ILE A 189 -7.67 -21.31 -9.33
CA ILE A 189 -6.25 -20.95 -9.16
C ILE A 189 -5.64 -21.90 -8.14
N SER A 190 -4.40 -22.30 -8.39
CA SER A 190 -3.50 -22.97 -7.44
C SER A 190 -2.23 -22.18 -7.32
N LEU A 191 -1.72 -22.04 -6.11
CA LEU A 191 -0.52 -21.28 -5.80
C LEU A 191 0.73 -22.16 -5.72
N GLN A 192 0.62 -23.47 -5.95
CA GLN A 192 1.72 -24.41 -5.77
C GLN A 192 2.96 -24.15 -6.64
N ASN A 193 2.82 -23.43 -7.75
CA ASN A 193 3.92 -23.08 -8.64
C ASN A 193 4.51 -21.69 -8.37
N ILE A 194 4.05 -21.00 -7.32
CA ILE A 194 4.55 -19.67 -6.98
C ILE A 194 6.02 -19.71 -6.60
N LYS A 195 6.82 -19.00 -7.37
CA LYS A 195 8.25 -18.74 -7.11
C LYS A 195 8.45 -17.35 -6.50
N TYR A 196 7.62 -16.38 -6.90
CA TYR A 196 7.69 -14.99 -6.47
C TYR A 196 6.36 -14.53 -5.87
N LEU A 197 6.42 -14.04 -4.64
CA LEU A 197 5.32 -13.35 -3.97
C LEU A 197 5.68 -11.89 -3.77
N VAL A 198 4.85 -10.97 -4.23
CA VAL A 198 5.00 -9.53 -3.99
C VAL A 198 3.79 -9.02 -3.22
N LEU A 199 4.05 -8.26 -2.17
CA LEU A 199 3.06 -7.49 -1.43
C LEU A 199 3.36 -6.01 -1.70
N ASP A 200 2.52 -5.34 -2.51
CA ASP A 200 2.67 -3.90 -2.78
C ASP A 200 1.65 -3.09 -1.98
N GLU A 201 2.08 -1.94 -1.46
CA GLU A 201 1.34 -1.15 -0.48
C GLU A 201 0.85 -2.00 0.72
N ALA A 202 1.78 -2.75 1.33
CA ALA A 202 1.47 -3.70 2.41
C ALA A 202 0.82 -3.01 3.62
N ASP A 203 1.28 -1.81 3.99
CA ASP A 203 0.68 -0.96 5.02
C ASP A 203 -0.81 -0.68 4.72
N ARG A 204 -1.11 -0.35 3.49
CA ARG A 204 -2.49 -0.10 3.06
C ARG A 204 -3.37 -1.34 3.06
N MET A 205 -2.81 -2.50 2.77
CA MET A 205 -3.55 -3.76 2.88
C MET A 205 -3.95 -4.04 4.33
N LEU A 206 -3.07 -3.74 5.30
CA LEU A 206 -3.39 -3.87 6.73
C LEU A 206 -4.44 -2.86 7.17
N ASP A 207 -4.31 -1.58 6.81
CA ASP A 207 -5.29 -0.54 7.10
C ASP A 207 -6.71 -0.88 6.59
N MET A 208 -6.79 -1.59 5.48
CA MET A 208 -8.05 -2.04 4.89
C MET A 208 -8.56 -3.35 5.47
N GLY A 209 -7.87 -3.93 6.45
CA GLY A 209 -8.26 -5.16 7.12
C GLY A 209 -8.05 -6.42 6.30
N PHE A 210 -7.15 -6.42 5.31
CA PHE A 210 -6.86 -7.59 4.49
C PHE A 210 -5.88 -8.59 5.13
N GLU A 211 -5.39 -8.35 6.33
CA GLU A 211 -4.46 -9.26 6.99
C GLU A 211 -4.98 -10.72 7.04
N PRO A 212 -6.25 -11.01 7.42
CA PRO A 212 -6.75 -12.38 7.43
C PRO A 212 -6.70 -13.06 6.05
N GLN A 213 -7.05 -12.33 4.98
CA GLN A 213 -7.01 -12.86 3.62
C GLN A 213 -5.57 -13.09 3.15
N ILE A 214 -4.65 -12.17 3.46
CA ILE A 214 -3.23 -12.29 3.12
C ILE A 214 -2.64 -13.51 3.83
N ARG A 215 -2.86 -13.66 5.14
CA ARG A 215 -2.39 -14.84 5.89
C ARG A 215 -2.97 -16.13 5.33
N ARG A 216 -4.24 -16.15 5.01
CA ARG A 216 -4.87 -17.31 4.37
C ARG A 216 -4.20 -17.67 3.04
N ILE A 217 -3.94 -16.69 2.16
CA ILE A 217 -3.27 -16.91 0.87
C ILE A 217 -1.84 -17.44 1.06
N VAL A 218 -1.10 -16.87 2.00
CA VAL A 218 0.34 -17.11 2.16
C VAL A 218 0.65 -18.34 2.99
N GLU A 219 -0.18 -18.65 4.00
CA GLU A 219 0.06 -19.69 5.00
C GLU A 219 -0.98 -20.83 4.93
N GLY A 220 -2.22 -20.53 4.51
CA GLY A 220 -3.35 -21.45 4.60
C GLY A 220 -3.68 -22.23 3.32
N GLU A 221 -3.15 -21.81 2.17
CA GLU A 221 -3.41 -22.41 0.86
C GLU A 221 -2.21 -23.23 0.36
N ASP A 222 -2.23 -23.68 -0.89
CA ASP A 222 -1.20 -24.50 -1.51
C ASP A 222 0.08 -23.75 -1.94
N MET A 223 0.34 -22.57 -1.37
CA MET A 223 1.53 -21.79 -1.68
C MET A 223 2.80 -22.44 -1.10
N PRO A 224 3.92 -22.46 -1.85
CA PRO A 224 5.20 -22.89 -1.33
C PRO A 224 5.58 -22.10 -0.06
N ASN A 225 6.20 -22.78 0.89
CA ASN A 225 6.64 -22.18 2.15
C ASN A 225 7.70 -21.08 1.92
N VAL A 226 8.02 -20.32 2.97
CA VAL A 226 8.97 -19.19 2.93
C VAL A 226 10.33 -19.61 2.37
N GLN A 227 10.79 -20.85 2.59
CA GLN A 227 12.10 -21.32 2.09
C GLN A 227 12.12 -21.60 0.59
N ASN A 228 10.95 -21.93 0.02
CA ASN A 228 10.81 -22.40 -1.36
C ASN A 228 10.27 -21.33 -2.31
N ARG A 229 10.05 -20.10 -1.82
CA ARG A 229 9.65 -18.94 -2.62
C ARG A 229 10.55 -17.75 -2.31
N GLN A 230 10.55 -16.78 -3.18
CA GLN A 230 11.14 -15.47 -2.94
C GLN A 230 10.02 -14.48 -2.67
N THR A 231 10.11 -13.74 -1.56
CA THR A 231 9.06 -12.81 -1.15
C THR A 231 9.60 -11.38 -1.12
N LEU A 232 8.86 -10.47 -1.74
CA LEU A 232 9.17 -9.06 -1.84
C LEU A 232 8.03 -8.26 -1.21
N MET A 233 8.34 -7.39 -0.28
CA MET A 233 7.36 -6.55 0.39
C MET A 233 7.70 -5.07 0.17
N PHE A 234 6.73 -4.32 -0.32
CA PHE A 234 6.84 -2.89 -0.56
C PHE A 234 5.82 -2.13 0.28
N SER A 235 6.26 -1.08 0.95
CA SER A 235 5.42 -0.25 1.80
C SER A 235 5.90 1.21 1.75
N ALA A 236 5.05 2.16 2.09
CA ALA A 236 5.47 3.55 2.26
C ALA A 236 5.88 3.82 3.72
N THR A 237 5.32 3.08 4.66
CA THR A 237 5.57 3.18 6.10
C THR A 237 6.06 1.85 6.67
N PHE A 238 6.64 1.86 7.87
CA PHE A 238 7.17 0.66 8.52
C PHE A 238 6.70 0.54 9.98
N PRO A 239 5.38 0.56 10.23
CA PRO A 239 4.81 0.38 11.55
C PRO A 239 5.05 -1.04 12.08
N ARG A 240 4.77 -1.25 13.36
CA ARG A 240 5.01 -2.53 14.04
C ARG A 240 4.34 -3.72 13.35
N ASP A 241 3.14 -3.52 12.83
CA ASP A 241 2.36 -4.60 12.19
C ASP A 241 3.02 -5.03 10.85
N ILE A 242 3.57 -4.07 10.08
CA ILE A 242 4.38 -4.37 8.89
C ILE A 242 5.69 -5.08 9.26
N GLN A 243 6.34 -4.69 10.37
CA GLN A 243 7.53 -5.39 10.87
C GLN A 243 7.22 -6.84 11.24
N MET A 244 6.06 -7.10 11.85
CA MET A 244 5.60 -8.46 12.16
C MET A 244 5.35 -9.26 10.88
N LEU A 245 4.65 -8.67 9.92
CA LEU A 245 4.36 -9.31 8.64
C LEU A 245 5.66 -9.65 7.87
N ALA A 246 6.64 -8.73 7.87
CA ALA A 246 7.94 -8.95 7.25
C ALA A 246 8.69 -10.10 7.91
N ARG A 247 8.66 -10.19 9.24
CA ARG A 247 9.28 -11.29 9.99
C ARG A 247 8.65 -12.65 9.68
N ASP A 248 7.32 -12.69 9.47
CA ASP A 248 6.59 -13.93 9.25
C ASP A 248 6.72 -14.41 7.78
N PHE A 249 6.79 -13.50 6.82
CA PHE A 249 6.71 -13.83 5.39
C PHE A 249 8.03 -13.77 4.62
N LEU A 250 9.08 -13.14 5.18
CA LEU A 250 10.37 -12.97 4.54
C LEU A 250 11.45 -13.81 5.22
N LYS A 251 12.40 -14.33 4.43
CA LYS A 251 13.58 -15.04 4.92
C LYS A 251 14.85 -14.25 4.61
N ASP A 252 15.75 -14.10 5.59
CA ASP A 252 17.05 -13.42 5.43
C ASP A 252 16.99 -12.22 4.46
N TYR A 253 15.96 -11.39 4.65
CA TYR A 253 15.65 -10.29 3.72
C TYR A 253 16.65 -9.13 3.85
N ILE A 254 16.82 -8.41 2.77
CA ILE A 254 17.47 -7.10 2.77
C ILE A 254 16.39 -6.05 3.03
N PHE A 255 16.64 -5.19 4.03
CA PHE A 255 15.81 -4.02 4.27
C PHE A 255 16.36 -2.85 3.46
N LEU A 256 15.53 -2.23 2.65
CA LEU A 256 15.83 -1.11 1.79
C LEU A 256 14.95 0.08 2.16
N SER A 257 15.56 1.18 2.59
CA SER A 257 14.87 2.45 2.81
C SER A 257 15.30 3.45 1.75
N VAL A 258 14.36 3.99 0.98
CA VAL A 258 14.60 5.00 -0.05
C VAL A 258 13.94 6.31 0.37
N GLY A 259 14.73 7.28 0.76
CA GLY A 259 14.29 8.44 1.50
C GLY A 259 14.04 8.13 2.97
N ARG A 260 13.54 9.08 3.72
CA ARG A 260 13.12 8.84 5.10
C ARG A 260 11.75 8.13 5.08
N VAL A 261 11.61 7.05 5.81
CA VAL A 261 10.34 6.32 5.93
C VAL A 261 9.31 7.21 6.61
N GLY A 262 8.11 7.32 6.01
CA GLY A 262 7.05 8.20 6.52
C GLY A 262 7.24 9.69 6.25
N SER A 263 8.31 10.10 5.55
CA SER A 263 8.50 11.50 5.15
C SER A 263 7.78 11.84 3.85
N THR A 264 7.59 13.13 3.64
CA THR A 264 7.01 13.67 2.40
C THR A 264 8.10 13.98 1.39
N SER A 265 7.75 13.92 0.09
CA SER A 265 8.65 14.35 -0.97
C SER A 265 8.95 15.85 -0.87
N GLU A 266 10.22 16.26 -0.96
CA GLU A 266 10.63 17.65 -1.03
C GLU A 266 10.04 18.40 -2.25
N ASN A 267 9.55 17.67 -3.24
CA ASN A 267 8.86 18.23 -4.41
C ASN A 267 7.45 18.73 -4.11
N ILE A 268 6.93 18.53 -2.88
CA ILE A 268 5.59 18.95 -2.49
C ILE A 268 5.68 20.15 -1.57
N THR A 269 5.21 21.30 -2.05
CA THR A 269 5.01 22.47 -1.19
C THR A 269 3.77 22.25 -0.34
N GLN A 270 3.92 22.17 0.98
CA GLN A 270 2.84 21.92 1.92
C GLN A 270 2.38 23.22 2.57
N LYS A 271 1.09 23.50 2.50
CA LYS A 271 0.44 24.64 3.15
C LYS A 271 -0.61 24.12 4.12
N VAL A 272 -0.61 24.62 5.33
CA VAL A 272 -1.65 24.33 6.31
C VAL A 272 -2.33 25.62 6.68
N GLU A 273 -3.64 25.67 6.47
CA GLU A 273 -4.46 26.86 6.71
C GLU A 273 -5.45 26.60 7.83
N TYR A 274 -5.63 27.56 8.72
CA TYR A 274 -6.67 27.46 9.74
C TYR A 274 -8.02 27.84 9.14
N VAL A 275 -8.92 26.86 9.02
CA VAL A 275 -10.22 27.03 8.36
C VAL A 275 -11.30 26.35 9.17
N GLU A 276 -12.28 27.13 9.65
CA GLU A 276 -13.45 26.56 10.30
C GLU A 276 -14.38 25.88 9.28
N ASP A 277 -15.17 24.90 9.73
CA ASP A 277 -16.00 24.07 8.82
C ASP A 277 -16.98 24.88 7.97
N VAL A 278 -17.49 26.02 8.50
CA VAL A 278 -18.40 26.90 7.80
C VAL A 278 -17.74 27.65 6.64
N ASP A 279 -16.44 27.90 6.71
CA ASP A 279 -15.66 28.68 5.76
C ASP A 279 -14.96 27.84 4.70
N LYS A 280 -14.90 26.51 4.90
CA LYS A 280 -14.17 25.61 3.99
C LYS A 280 -14.55 25.73 2.52
N ARG A 281 -15.84 25.97 2.23
CA ARG A 281 -16.33 26.10 0.84
C ARG A 281 -15.84 27.38 0.18
N SER A 282 -15.89 28.51 0.88
CA SER A 282 -15.42 29.79 0.36
C SER A 282 -13.90 29.78 0.16
N VAL A 283 -13.15 29.32 1.14
CA VAL A 283 -11.69 29.19 1.04
C VAL A 283 -11.28 28.26 -0.11
N LEU A 284 -12.01 27.14 -0.30
CA LEU A 284 -11.75 26.24 -1.43
C LEU A 284 -11.96 26.95 -2.77
N LEU A 285 -13.01 27.76 -2.94
CA LEU A 285 -13.22 28.51 -4.17
C LEU A 285 -12.11 29.52 -4.42
N ASP A 286 -11.64 30.22 -3.40
CA ASP A 286 -10.53 31.17 -3.50
C ASP A 286 -9.24 30.46 -3.95
N ILE A 287 -8.96 29.27 -3.39
CA ILE A 287 -7.83 28.44 -3.79
C ILE A 287 -7.96 28.03 -5.27
N LEU A 288 -9.12 27.54 -5.69
CA LEU A 288 -9.35 27.09 -7.06
C LEU A 288 -9.25 28.23 -8.09
N HIS A 289 -9.64 29.44 -7.73
CA HIS A 289 -9.46 30.63 -8.57
C HIS A 289 -8.00 31.06 -8.68
N THR A 290 -7.23 30.89 -7.60
CA THR A 290 -5.84 31.38 -7.49
C THR A 290 -4.84 30.44 -8.13
N HIS A 291 -5.07 29.12 -8.04
CA HIS A 291 -4.07 28.10 -8.45
C HIS A 291 -4.04 27.79 -9.96
N GLY A 292 -4.86 28.43 -10.79
CA GLY A 292 -4.80 28.30 -12.25
C GLY A 292 -5.18 26.92 -12.79
N ALA A 293 -4.86 26.67 -14.06
CA ALA A 293 -5.20 25.44 -14.76
C ALA A 293 -4.31 24.26 -14.29
N GLY A 294 -4.91 23.15 -13.85
CA GLY A 294 -4.23 21.93 -13.46
C GLY A 294 -5.18 20.93 -12.81
N LEU A 295 -4.74 19.67 -12.70
CA LEU A 295 -5.52 18.65 -12.02
C LEU A 295 -5.45 18.85 -10.52
N THR A 296 -6.62 18.97 -9.88
CA THR A 296 -6.79 19.15 -8.42
C THR A 296 -7.53 17.96 -7.84
N LEU A 297 -6.91 17.30 -6.83
CA LEU A 297 -7.52 16.20 -6.08
C LEU A 297 -7.92 16.70 -4.69
N ILE A 298 -9.19 16.59 -4.34
CA ILE A 298 -9.74 17.06 -3.06
C ILE A 298 -10.14 15.86 -2.22
N PHE A 299 -9.59 15.77 -1.01
CA PHE A 299 -9.92 14.72 -0.05
C PHE A 299 -10.96 15.18 0.95
N VAL A 300 -12.02 14.38 1.08
CA VAL A 300 -13.08 14.55 2.06
C VAL A 300 -13.27 13.30 2.89
N GLU A 301 -13.83 13.43 4.08
CA GLU A 301 -13.99 12.33 5.02
C GLU A 301 -15.10 11.37 4.59
N THR A 302 -16.25 11.87 4.16
CA THR A 302 -17.42 11.03 3.90
C THR A 302 -17.83 10.98 2.43
N LYS A 303 -18.47 9.88 2.03
CA LYS A 303 -19.02 9.66 0.68
C LYS A 303 -20.06 10.72 0.31
N ARG A 304 -20.93 11.09 1.27
CA ARG A 304 -21.96 12.13 1.06
C ARG A 304 -21.33 13.50 0.85
N MET A 305 -20.24 13.79 1.56
CA MET A 305 -19.50 15.04 1.35
C MET A 305 -18.86 15.07 -0.04
N ALA A 306 -18.35 13.92 -0.52
CA ALA A 306 -17.77 13.85 -1.86
C ALA A 306 -18.77 14.24 -2.95
N ASP A 307 -20.00 13.73 -2.88
CA ASP A 307 -21.06 14.09 -3.82
C ASP A 307 -21.51 15.54 -3.64
N SER A 308 -21.81 15.95 -2.40
CA SER A 308 -22.28 17.32 -2.11
C SER A 308 -21.25 18.39 -2.52
N LEU A 309 -19.96 18.15 -2.30
CA LEU A 309 -18.91 19.09 -2.68
C LEU A 309 -18.70 19.12 -4.20
N SER A 310 -18.76 17.96 -4.86
CA SER A 310 -18.70 17.89 -6.33
C SER A 310 -19.85 18.66 -6.98
N ASP A 311 -21.10 18.46 -6.51
CA ASP A 311 -22.27 19.17 -7.02
C ASP A 311 -22.17 20.68 -6.75
N PHE A 312 -21.71 21.08 -5.57
CA PHE A 312 -21.46 22.47 -5.23
C PHE A 312 -20.46 23.11 -6.21
N LEU A 313 -19.32 22.45 -6.48
CA LEU A 313 -18.32 22.97 -7.41
C LEU A 313 -18.85 23.10 -8.83
N ILE A 314 -19.63 22.13 -9.31
CA ILE A 314 -20.27 22.19 -10.62
C ILE A 314 -21.22 23.42 -10.71
N ASN A 315 -22.01 23.64 -9.67
CA ASN A 315 -22.92 24.81 -9.61
C ASN A 315 -22.18 26.16 -9.55
N GLN A 316 -20.93 26.16 -9.08
CA GLN A 316 -20.04 27.34 -9.12
C GLN A 316 -19.25 27.47 -10.43
N GLY A 317 -19.51 26.61 -11.42
CA GLY A 317 -18.85 26.66 -12.72
C GLY A 317 -17.51 25.90 -12.81
N PHE A 318 -17.14 25.13 -11.79
CA PHE A 318 -15.95 24.29 -11.81
C PHE A 318 -16.29 22.86 -12.24
N PRO A 319 -15.78 22.36 -13.38
CA PRO A 319 -15.99 20.98 -13.78
C PRO A 319 -15.36 20.01 -12.79
N ALA A 320 -16.18 19.31 -12.02
CA ALA A 320 -15.78 18.39 -10.99
C ALA A 320 -16.45 17.02 -11.16
N THR A 321 -15.87 16.00 -10.55
CA THR A 321 -16.47 14.67 -10.42
C THR A 321 -16.09 14.07 -9.07
N SER A 322 -16.89 13.10 -8.58
CA SER A 322 -16.63 12.44 -7.29
C SER A 322 -16.28 10.97 -7.46
N ILE A 323 -15.45 10.45 -6.53
CA ILE A 323 -15.12 9.03 -6.43
C ILE A 323 -15.17 8.56 -4.98
N HIS A 324 -15.98 7.52 -4.71
CA HIS A 324 -16.15 6.94 -3.38
C HIS A 324 -16.67 5.49 -3.46
N GLY A 325 -16.71 4.80 -2.32
CA GLY A 325 -17.04 3.37 -2.27
C GLY A 325 -18.45 2.99 -2.72
N ASP A 326 -19.43 3.92 -2.71
CA ASP A 326 -20.80 3.64 -3.15
C ASP A 326 -21.00 3.79 -4.67
N ARG A 327 -20.01 4.35 -5.37
CA ARG A 327 -19.99 4.38 -6.83
C ARG A 327 -19.70 2.98 -7.38
N THR A 328 -20.42 2.59 -8.42
CA THR A 328 -20.12 1.36 -9.16
C THR A 328 -18.73 1.43 -9.77
N GLN A 329 -18.10 0.30 -10.03
CA GLN A 329 -16.77 0.25 -10.65
C GLN A 329 -16.72 1.01 -11.98
N ARG A 330 -17.76 0.88 -12.80
CA ARG A 330 -17.87 1.58 -14.08
C ARG A 330 -17.92 3.12 -13.91
N GLU A 331 -18.64 3.61 -12.91
CA GLU A 331 -18.68 5.05 -12.59
C GLU A 331 -17.32 5.53 -12.09
N ARG A 332 -16.63 4.75 -11.27
CA ARG A 332 -15.29 5.08 -10.77
C ARG A 332 -14.27 5.16 -11.91
N GLU A 333 -14.27 4.19 -12.83
CA GLU A 333 -13.40 4.20 -14.01
C GLU A 333 -13.70 5.41 -14.91
N ARG A 334 -14.98 5.72 -15.12
CA ARG A 334 -15.38 6.92 -15.89
C ARG A 334 -14.94 8.23 -15.23
N ALA A 335 -15.11 8.37 -13.91
CA ALA A 335 -14.68 9.55 -13.17
C ALA A 335 -13.15 9.74 -13.29
N LEU A 336 -12.38 8.65 -13.16
CA LEU A 336 -10.93 8.69 -13.32
C LEU A 336 -10.51 9.04 -14.74
N GLU A 337 -11.17 8.51 -15.75
CA GLU A 337 -10.90 8.86 -17.15
C GLU A 337 -11.17 10.33 -17.41
N MET A 338 -12.31 10.87 -16.93
CA MET A 338 -12.65 12.29 -17.07
C MET A 338 -11.62 13.19 -16.37
N PHE A 339 -11.12 12.77 -15.21
CA PHE A 339 -10.09 13.48 -14.46
C PHE A 339 -8.74 13.43 -15.19
N ARG A 340 -8.26 12.24 -15.56
CA ARG A 340 -6.98 12.05 -16.28
C ARG A 340 -6.91 12.81 -17.60
N THR A 341 -8.03 12.89 -18.32
CA THR A 341 -8.12 13.61 -19.59
C THR A 341 -8.32 15.12 -19.44
N GLY A 342 -8.47 15.62 -18.20
CA GLY A 342 -8.71 17.03 -17.91
C GLY A 342 -10.13 17.53 -18.25
N ARG A 343 -11.06 16.64 -18.64
CA ARG A 343 -12.48 17.00 -18.85
C ARG A 343 -13.15 17.48 -17.57
N CYS A 344 -12.79 16.85 -16.45
CA CYS A 344 -13.12 17.28 -15.11
C CYS A 344 -11.80 17.46 -14.36
N PRO A 345 -11.22 18.67 -14.32
CA PRO A 345 -9.91 18.91 -13.70
C PRO A 345 -9.94 18.81 -12.17
N ILE A 346 -11.13 18.65 -11.58
CA ILE A 346 -11.30 18.50 -10.13
C ILE A 346 -11.91 17.13 -9.83
N LEU A 347 -11.22 16.36 -8.97
CA LEU A 347 -11.71 15.08 -8.45
C LEU A 347 -11.91 15.20 -6.94
N VAL A 348 -13.14 15.01 -6.46
CA VAL A 348 -13.44 14.93 -5.03
C VAL A 348 -13.49 13.46 -4.62
N ALA A 349 -12.67 13.07 -3.64
CA ALA A 349 -12.46 11.68 -3.31
C ALA A 349 -12.47 11.42 -1.80
N THR A 350 -13.00 10.27 -1.40
CA THR A 350 -12.73 9.73 -0.06
C THR A 350 -11.34 9.06 -0.05
N ALA A 351 -10.69 9.03 1.13
CA ALA A 351 -9.36 8.42 1.28
C ALA A 351 -9.28 6.99 0.71
N VAL A 352 -10.26 6.15 1.03
CA VAL A 352 -10.32 4.75 0.54
C VAL A 352 -10.41 4.67 -0.98
N ALA A 353 -11.20 5.53 -1.61
CA ALA A 353 -11.41 5.49 -3.06
C ALA A 353 -10.23 6.06 -3.85
N ALA A 354 -9.46 6.97 -3.25
CA ALA A 354 -8.27 7.55 -3.88
C ALA A 354 -6.98 6.76 -3.62
N ARG A 355 -7.05 5.74 -2.75
CA ARG A 355 -5.91 4.85 -2.49
C ARG A 355 -5.51 4.10 -3.76
N GLY A 356 -4.20 3.93 -3.96
CA GLY A 356 -3.67 3.22 -5.14
C GLY A 356 -3.85 3.95 -6.48
N LEU A 357 -4.45 5.15 -6.51
CA LEU A 357 -4.57 5.90 -7.75
C LEU A 357 -3.20 6.47 -8.16
N ASP A 358 -2.68 6.00 -9.27
CA ASP A 358 -1.59 6.66 -9.97
C ASP A 358 -2.16 7.57 -11.05
N ILE A 359 -2.25 8.84 -10.72
CA ILE A 359 -2.75 9.86 -11.64
C ILE A 359 -1.58 10.79 -11.94
N PRO A 360 -1.09 10.76 -13.18
CA PRO A 360 -0.03 11.69 -13.57
C PRO A 360 -0.53 13.14 -13.55
N ASN A 361 0.38 14.06 -13.32
CA ASN A 361 0.13 15.50 -13.45
C ASN A 361 -0.88 16.11 -12.46
N VAL A 362 -1.16 15.50 -11.32
CA VAL A 362 -1.89 16.17 -10.25
C VAL A 362 -1.01 17.30 -9.72
N LYS A 363 -1.49 18.54 -9.91
CA LYS A 363 -0.76 19.74 -9.50
C LYS A 363 -1.06 20.16 -8.07
N HIS A 364 -2.28 19.91 -7.62
CA HIS A 364 -2.73 20.32 -6.31
C HIS A 364 -3.50 19.19 -5.61
N VAL A 365 -3.15 18.95 -4.35
CA VAL A 365 -3.91 18.08 -3.44
C VAL A 365 -4.49 18.97 -2.33
N VAL A 366 -5.80 18.95 -2.15
CA VAL A 366 -6.47 19.67 -1.07
C VAL A 366 -7.02 18.67 -0.07
N ASN A 367 -6.53 18.70 1.17
CA ASN A 367 -7.15 17.99 2.29
C ASN A 367 -8.25 18.90 2.86
N TYR A 368 -9.44 18.88 2.24
CA TYR A 368 -10.63 19.59 2.71
C TYR A 368 -11.03 19.13 4.11
N ASP A 369 -10.92 17.80 4.34
CA ASP A 369 -10.97 17.18 5.67
C ASP A 369 -9.65 16.47 5.91
N LEU A 370 -8.95 16.85 6.99
CA LEU A 370 -7.71 16.21 7.42
C LEU A 370 -7.99 14.80 7.93
N PRO A 371 -7.10 13.83 7.67
CA PRO A 371 -7.18 12.53 8.30
C PRO A 371 -6.80 12.61 9.78
N THR A 372 -7.16 11.58 10.53
CA THR A 372 -6.80 11.42 11.95
C THR A 372 -5.41 10.84 12.15
N ASP A 373 -4.81 10.30 11.11
CA ASP A 373 -3.51 9.62 11.08
C ASP A 373 -2.54 10.33 10.13
N ILE A 374 -1.29 10.51 10.57
CA ILE A 374 -0.27 11.23 9.80
C ILE A 374 0.18 10.44 8.56
N ASP A 375 0.21 9.12 8.64
CA ASP A 375 0.59 8.28 7.51
C ASP A 375 -0.44 8.42 6.38
N ASP A 376 -1.74 8.51 6.73
CA ASP A 376 -2.79 8.79 5.73
C ASP A 376 -2.63 10.18 5.09
N TYR A 377 -2.22 11.19 5.87
CA TYR A 377 -1.88 12.51 5.34
C TYR A 377 -0.74 12.44 4.32
N VAL A 378 0.36 11.78 4.65
CA VAL A 378 1.52 11.57 3.76
C VAL A 378 1.10 10.87 2.46
N HIS A 379 0.29 9.83 2.56
CA HIS A 379 -0.22 9.10 1.40
C HIS A 379 -1.14 9.94 0.50
N ARG A 380 -1.94 10.85 1.09
CA ARG A 380 -2.80 11.75 0.33
C ARG A 380 -1.99 12.78 -0.43
N ILE A 381 -1.06 13.46 0.21
CA ILE A 381 -0.23 14.47 -0.45
C ILE A 381 0.71 13.86 -1.47
N GLY A 382 1.14 12.61 -1.26
CA GLY A 382 1.91 11.84 -2.25
C GLY A 382 1.16 11.51 -3.54
N ARG A 383 -0.09 12.01 -3.76
CA ARG A 383 -0.76 11.98 -5.06
C ARG A 383 -0.23 13.07 -6.00
N THR A 384 0.44 14.10 -5.49
CA THR A 384 1.18 15.12 -6.27
C THR A 384 2.69 14.97 -6.07
N GLY A 385 3.48 15.78 -6.73
CA GLY A 385 4.95 15.75 -6.61
C GLY A 385 5.60 14.49 -7.18
N ARG A 386 4.93 13.73 -8.04
CA ARG A 386 5.39 12.45 -8.58
C ARG A 386 6.32 12.63 -9.77
N ALA A 387 7.20 11.65 -9.93
CA ALA A 387 8.10 11.55 -11.07
C ALA A 387 8.90 12.87 -11.30
N GLY A 388 9.39 13.49 -10.22
CA GLY A 388 10.18 14.72 -10.29
C GLY A 388 9.38 16.00 -10.59
N ASN A 389 8.06 15.93 -10.76
CA ASN A 389 7.21 17.11 -10.85
C ASN A 389 7.06 17.76 -9.47
N THR A 390 6.96 19.08 -9.46
CA THR A 390 6.57 19.83 -8.26
C THR A 390 5.06 19.81 -8.09
N GLY A 391 4.60 19.80 -6.84
CA GLY A 391 3.19 19.84 -6.51
C GLY A 391 2.91 20.70 -5.29
N VAL A 392 1.64 21.04 -5.10
CA VAL A 392 1.17 21.78 -3.94
C VAL A 392 0.18 20.92 -3.16
N SER A 393 0.30 20.94 -1.84
CA SER A 393 -0.70 20.39 -0.94
C SER A 393 -1.24 21.50 -0.02
N THR A 394 -2.55 21.64 0.06
CA THR A 394 -3.20 22.54 1.03
C THR A 394 -4.07 21.73 1.98
N ALA A 395 -3.91 21.93 3.27
CA ALA A 395 -4.65 21.23 4.31
C ALA A 395 -5.46 22.21 5.14
N PHE A 396 -6.77 21.96 5.29
CA PHE A 396 -7.65 22.76 6.15
C PHE A 396 -7.60 22.18 7.56
N PHE A 397 -7.07 22.94 8.47
CA PHE A 397 -6.91 22.58 9.88
C PHE A 397 -7.85 23.39 10.75
N ASN A 398 -8.48 22.74 11.71
CA ASN A 398 -9.23 23.40 12.78
C ASN A 398 -8.99 22.69 14.13
N ARG A 399 -9.64 23.19 15.18
CA ARG A 399 -9.49 22.63 16.54
C ARG A 399 -9.94 21.17 16.66
N GLY A 400 -10.77 20.67 15.76
CA GLY A 400 -11.16 19.26 15.69
C GLY A 400 -9.99 18.33 15.34
N ASN A 401 -8.95 18.86 14.68
CA ASN A 401 -7.80 18.11 14.22
C ASN A 401 -6.62 18.04 15.22
N ARG A 402 -6.86 18.33 16.52
CA ARG A 402 -5.79 18.37 17.54
C ARG A 402 -4.97 17.09 17.67
N GLY A 403 -5.57 15.94 17.34
CA GLY A 403 -4.91 14.63 17.46
C GLY A 403 -3.64 14.50 16.63
N ILE A 404 -3.62 15.08 15.42
CA ILE A 404 -2.54 14.97 14.46
C ILE A 404 -1.52 16.13 14.54
N VAL A 405 -1.77 17.17 15.36
CA VAL A 405 -1.02 18.43 15.31
C VAL A 405 0.49 18.27 15.54
N ARG A 406 0.89 17.42 16.50
CA ARG A 406 2.31 17.24 16.86
C ARG A 406 3.05 16.53 15.74
N GLU A 407 2.49 15.44 15.25
CA GLU A 407 3.07 14.65 14.15
C GLU A 407 3.13 15.50 12.86
N MET A 408 2.13 16.35 12.63
CA MET A 408 2.14 17.29 11.49
C MET A 408 3.23 18.36 11.61
N ILE A 409 3.46 18.93 12.79
CA ILE A 409 4.58 19.87 13.04
C ILE A 409 5.91 19.19 12.77
N ASP A 410 6.10 17.98 13.28
CA ASP A 410 7.35 17.23 13.09
C ASP A 410 7.56 16.93 11.59
N LEU A 411 6.52 16.50 10.87
CA LEU A 411 6.55 16.23 9.44
C LEU A 411 6.90 17.49 8.61
N LEU A 412 6.28 18.64 8.91
CA LEU A 412 6.57 19.90 8.22
C LEU A 412 8.02 20.36 8.44
N LYS A 413 8.52 20.23 9.67
CA LYS A 413 9.93 20.55 10.00
C LYS A 413 10.90 19.62 9.28
N GLU A 414 10.62 18.32 9.24
CA GLU A 414 11.44 17.33 8.54
C GLU A 414 11.48 17.58 7.03
N ALA A 415 10.38 18.06 6.46
CA ALA A 415 10.27 18.41 5.04
C ALA A 415 10.75 19.83 4.71
N ASN A 416 11.35 20.54 5.64
CA ASN A 416 11.77 21.95 5.49
C ASN A 416 10.62 22.88 5.03
N GLN A 417 9.40 22.60 5.48
CA GLN A 417 8.22 23.40 5.17
C GLN A 417 7.95 24.41 6.29
N GLU A 418 7.23 25.47 5.96
CA GLU A 418 6.78 26.46 6.93
C GLU A 418 5.81 25.83 7.95
N VAL A 419 6.08 26.05 9.23
CA VAL A 419 5.18 25.64 10.32
C VAL A 419 4.38 26.86 10.76
N PRO A 420 3.06 26.92 10.46
CA PRO A 420 2.22 28.02 10.90
C PRO A 420 2.16 28.14 12.43
N ALA A 421 2.25 29.38 12.94
CA ALA A 421 2.30 29.66 14.38
C ALA A 421 1.06 29.11 15.17
N PHE A 422 -0.10 29.02 14.51
CA PHE A 422 -1.31 28.49 15.15
C PHE A 422 -1.18 27.00 15.49
N LEU A 423 -0.43 26.19 14.67
CA LEU A 423 -0.19 24.78 14.98
C LEU A 423 0.60 24.62 16.28
N GLU A 424 1.64 25.44 16.49
CA GLU A 424 2.40 25.44 17.74
C GLU A 424 1.55 25.86 18.94
N THR A 425 0.63 26.82 18.73
CA THR A 425 -0.29 27.25 19.78
C THR A 425 -1.23 26.13 20.18
N VAL A 426 -1.86 25.45 19.21
CA VAL A 426 -2.75 24.30 19.48
C VAL A 426 -2.00 23.13 20.12
N ALA A 427 -0.74 22.88 19.72
CA ALA A 427 0.09 21.85 20.36
C ALA A 427 0.40 22.15 21.83
N ARG A 428 0.63 23.43 22.19
CA ARG A 428 0.85 23.88 23.56
C ARG A 428 -0.43 23.81 24.40
N GLU A 429 -1.59 24.23 23.88
CA GLU A 429 -2.89 24.12 24.56
C GLU A 429 -3.19 22.67 24.97
N GLY A 430 -2.87 21.70 24.11
CA GLY A 430 -3.02 20.26 24.41
C GLY A 430 -2.11 19.75 25.53
N ALA A 431 -0.96 20.39 25.75
CA ALA A 431 -0.02 20.02 26.82
C ALA A 431 -0.48 20.51 28.21
N PHE A 432 -1.23 21.61 28.31
CA PHE A 432 -1.72 22.17 29.58
C PHE A 432 -3.07 21.59 30.04
N GLY A 433 -3.84 20.94 29.15
CA GLY A 433 -5.14 20.31 29.47
C GLY A 433 -5.07 18.94 30.18
N GLY A 434 -3.89 18.36 30.34
CA GLY A 434 -3.66 17.00 30.86
C GLY A 434 -3.18 16.92 32.34
N GLY A 435 -3.41 17.93 33.15
CA GLY A 435 -2.98 17.95 34.55
C GLY A 435 -4.00 17.43 35.53
N ARG A 436 -4.15 16.12 35.74
CA ARG A 436 -4.40 15.36 36.97
C ARG A 436 -4.88 13.94 36.63
N GLY A 437 -3.99 12.97 36.78
CA GLY A 437 -4.39 11.56 36.86
C GLY A 437 -3.50 10.62 36.07
N GLY A 438 -2.57 9.92 36.71
CA GLY A 438 -2.01 8.68 36.20
C GLY A 438 -0.66 8.79 35.53
N ARG A 439 0.42 8.55 36.25
CA ARG A 439 1.72 8.14 35.76
C ARG A 439 1.56 6.84 34.95
N SER A 440 1.49 6.94 33.65
CA SER A 440 1.72 5.84 32.72
C SER A 440 2.86 6.28 31.79
N GLY A 441 3.99 5.57 31.89
CA GLY A 441 5.19 5.86 31.12
C GLY A 441 4.96 5.71 29.61
N GLY A 442 4.69 6.82 28.94
CA GLY A 442 4.70 6.90 27.48
C GLY A 442 6.14 6.92 27.00
N ARG A 443 6.63 5.79 26.50
CA ARG A 443 7.87 5.72 25.72
C ARG A 443 7.62 6.45 24.40
N GLY A 444 8.40 7.51 24.15
CA GLY A 444 8.36 8.30 22.93
C GLY A 444 8.49 7.41 21.68
N ARG A 445 7.51 7.49 20.81
CA ARG A 445 7.53 6.94 19.46
C ARG A 445 8.28 7.91 18.52
N GLY A 446 9.52 8.19 18.82
CA GLY A 446 10.37 8.99 17.95
C GLY A 446 11.58 8.17 17.51
N ALA A 447 11.88 8.12 16.22
CA ALA A 447 13.08 7.60 15.60
C ALA A 447 13.31 6.09 15.47
N ALA A 448 12.43 5.19 15.99
CA ALA A 448 12.61 3.74 15.83
C ALA A 448 11.91 3.13 14.59
N ALA A 449 11.01 3.88 13.96
CA ALA A 449 10.23 3.38 12.81
C ALA A 449 10.99 3.40 11.47
N THR A 450 12.21 3.96 11.45
CA THR A 450 12.99 4.14 10.21
C THR A 450 14.20 3.22 10.08
N ARG A 451 14.49 2.38 11.09
CA ARG A 451 15.68 1.51 11.09
C ARG A 451 15.29 0.04 11.08
N ASP A 452 16.10 -0.77 10.43
CA ASP A 452 15.99 -2.23 10.44
C ASP A 452 16.05 -2.75 11.90
N VAL A 453 14.97 -3.37 12.37
CA VAL A 453 14.86 -3.90 13.74
C VAL A 453 15.86 -4.99 14.06
N ARG A 454 16.44 -5.65 13.03
CA ARG A 454 17.48 -6.68 13.20
C ARG A 454 18.80 -6.12 13.70
N ALA A 455 19.08 -4.85 13.43
CA ALA A 455 20.32 -4.18 13.86
C ALA A 455 20.40 -3.97 15.40
N HIS A 456 19.29 -4.13 16.14
CA HIS A 456 19.22 -3.89 17.58
C HIS A 456 19.20 -5.17 18.46
N GLY A 457 19.23 -6.38 17.85
CA GLY A 457 19.17 -7.67 18.55
C GLY A 457 20.52 -8.30 18.94
N GLY A 458 21.67 -7.72 18.53
CA GLY A 458 22.99 -8.31 18.65
C GLY A 458 23.86 -7.87 19.83
N GLY A 459 23.32 -7.25 20.86
CA GLY A 459 24.06 -6.86 22.05
C GLY A 459 24.23 -8.02 23.03
N GLN A 460 25.32 -8.78 22.90
CA GLN A 460 25.80 -9.70 23.95
C GLN A 460 25.95 -8.94 25.27
N ARG A 461 25.22 -9.34 26.28
CA ARG A 461 25.49 -8.93 27.68
C ARG A 461 26.72 -9.69 28.17
N PRO A 462 27.75 -9.03 28.70
CA PRO A 462 28.84 -9.71 29.40
C PRO A 462 28.27 -10.32 30.69
N GLY A 463 28.54 -11.59 30.89
CA GLY A 463 28.23 -12.30 32.12
C GLY A 463 29.02 -11.73 33.28
N TYR A 464 28.36 -11.37 34.37
CA TYR A 464 28.96 -11.19 35.67
C TYR A 464 28.65 -12.43 36.51
N ALA A 465 29.69 -13.21 36.76
CA ALA A 465 29.70 -14.23 37.78
C ALA A 465 29.84 -13.55 39.16
N GLY A 466 28.99 -13.88 40.09
CA GLY A 466 29.09 -13.41 41.45
C GLY A 466 28.30 -14.31 42.39
N ALA A 467 29.05 -15.04 43.20
CA ALA A 467 28.63 -16.06 44.11
C ALA A 467 27.86 -15.58 45.36
N GLY A 468 27.04 -16.49 45.90
CA GLY A 468 26.94 -16.65 47.35
C GLY A 468 25.67 -16.15 48.03
N GLY A 469 24.99 -17.06 48.75
CA GLY A 469 24.30 -16.68 49.98
C GLY A 469 22.97 -17.39 50.27
N TYR A 470 23.04 -18.41 51.03
CA TYR A 470 22.12 -19.15 51.86
C TYR A 470 20.89 -18.44 52.49
N GLY A 471 19.83 -19.25 52.72
CA GLY A 471 18.80 -19.08 53.76
C GLY A 471 17.40 -19.18 53.17
N GLY A 472 16.55 -20.17 53.37
CA GLY A 472 16.16 -20.86 54.56
C GLY A 472 14.76 -20.41 54.98
N GLY A 473 13.73 -21.32 54.96
CA GLY A 473 12.48 -21.09 55.73
C GLY A 473 11.21 -21.45 54.94
N MET A 474 10.75 -22.61 55.00
CA MET A 474 9.64 -23.33 55.67
C MET A 474 8.28 -22.61 55.77
N GLY A 475 7.25 -23.40 55.40
CA GLY A 475 5.90 -23.37 55.94
C GLY A 475 4.83 -23.25 54.87
N GLY A 476 4.10 -24.25 54.46
CA GLY A 476 3.12 -25.02 55.21
C GLY A 476 1.76 -24.48 54.87
N GLY A 477 0.91 -25.23 54.18
CA GLY A 477 -0.15 -25.97 54.66
C GLY A 477 -1.44 -25.91 53.83
N TYR A 478 -1.88 -27.02 53.36
CA TYR A 478 -3.23 -27.62 53.33
C TYR A 478 -4.49 -26.81 52.99
N GLY A 479 -5.32 -27.41 52.14
CA GLY A 479 -6.74 -27.42 52.33
C GLY A 479 -7.58 -27.84 51.12
N CYS A 480 -8.03 -29.07 51.18
CA CYS A 480 -9.04 -29.73 50.38
C CYS A 480 -10.42 -29.05 50.41
N GLY A 481 -11.24 -29.32 49.43
CA GLY A 481 -12.68 -29.14 49.51
C GLY A 481 -13.46 -29.64 48.30
N TYR A 482 -13.96 -30.85 48.44
CA TYR A 482 -14.91 -31.58 47.58
C TYR A 482 -16.35 -31.00 47.60
N GLY A 483 -17.12 -31.33 46.56
CA GLY A 483 -18.58 -31.43 46.58
C GLY A 483 -19.21 -30.86 45.33
N GLY A 484 -19.82 -31.52 44.41
CA GLY A 484 -20.71 -32.68 44.49
C GLY A 484 -22.18 -32.21 44.39
N GLY A 485 -22.90 -32.52 43.32
CA GLY A 485 -24.34 -32.36 43.31
C GLY A 485 -25.00 -32.34 41.95
N MET A 486 -25.39 -33.50 41.46
CA MET A 486 -26.45 -33.74 40.46
C MET A 486 -27.80 -33.17 40.92
N VAL A 487 -28.74 -32.86 40.01
CA VAL A 487 -30.07 -33.50 39.92
C VAL A 487 -30.86 -33.03 38.67
N MET A 488 -31.53 -33.98 38.08
CA MET A 488 -32.44 -34.09 36.97
C MET A 488 -33.75 -33.26 37.04
N GLY A 489 -34.41 -33.20 35.87
CA GLY A 489 -35.85 -33.11 35.66
C GLY A 489 -36.17 -32.08 34.57
N GLY A 490 -36.70 -32.35 33.42
CA GLY A 490 -37.82 -33.11 32.99
C GLY A 490 -38.96 -32.15 32.63
N GLY A 491 -39.41 -32.12 31.34
CA GLY A 491 -40.70 -31.51 31.01
C GLY A 491 -40.91 -31.06 29.55
N TYR A 492 -41.75 -31.76 28.86
CA TYR A 492 -42.34 -31.61 27.55
C TYR A 492 -43.03 -30.26 27.26
N GLY A 493 -43.06 -29.86 25.96
CA GLY A 493 -44.08 -28.94 25.49
C GLY A 493 -43.79 -28.35 24.10
N GLY A 494 -44.50 -28.81 23.08
CA GLY A 494 -44.38 -28.45 21.67
C GLY A 494 -44.97 -27.08 21.33
N GLY A 495 -44.59 -26.58 20.16
CA GLY A 495 -45.14 -25.38 19.55
C GLY A 495 -44.46 -25.06 18.24
N TYR A 496 -45.13 -25.35 17.13
CA TYR A 496 -44.76 -24.98 15.77
C TYR A 496 -44.78 -23.45 15.61
N GLY A 497 -43.74 -22.90 15.06
CA GLY A 497 -43.69 -21.49 14.64
C GLY A 497 -42.60 -21.28 13.58
N ASN A 498 -43.04 -21.03 12.34
CA ASN A 498 -42.20 -20.67 11.21
C ASN A 498 -41.29 -19.46 11.50
N PRO A 499 -40.02 -19.47 11.13
CA PRO A 499 -39.20 -18.24 11.13
C PRO A 499 -39.29 -17.55 9.79
N THR A 500 -39.70 -16.30 9.81
CA THR A 500 -39.51 -15.30 8.76
C THR A 500 -38.02 -14.97 8.62
N PRO A 501 -37.49 -14.77 7.40
CA PRO A 501 -36.09 -14.44 7.20
C PRO A 501 -35.84 -12.96 7.52
N GLY A 502 -34.90 -12.70 8.45
CA GLY A 502 -34.33 -11.38 8.72
C GLY A 502 -33.30 -10.98 7.64
N PRO A 503 -33.01 -9.69 7.49
CA PRO A 503 -32.21 -9.19 6.39
C PRO A 503 -30.73 -9.57 6.54
N GLN A 504 -30.18 -10.16 5.50
CA GLN A 504 -28.74 -10.39 5.33
C GLN A 504 -28.00 -9.06 5.23
N SER A 505 -27.14 -8.80 6.18
CA SER A 505 -26.13 -7.75 6.08
C SER A 505 -25.03 -8.17 5.09
N SER A 506 -25.06 -7.63 3.91
CA SER A 506 -23.97 -7.72 2.93
C SER A 506 -22.87 -6.75 3.33
N TRP A 507 -21.72 -7.25 3.72
CA TRP A 507 -20.48 -6.48 3.86
C TRP A 507 -19.74 -6.49 2.52
N TRP A 508 -19.59 -5.31 1.95
CA TRP A 508 -18.69 -5.02 0.82
C TRP A 508 -17.56 -4.11 1.27
#